data_f639c5d9d0ec4faa5904d401f3adfc97
#
_entry.id   f639c5d9d0ec4faa5904d401f3adfc97
#
_cell.length_a   1.000
_cell.length_b   1.000
_cell.length_c   1.000
_cell.angle_alpha   90.00
_cell.angle_beta   90.00
_cell.angle_gamma   90.00
#
_symmetry.space_group_name_H-M   'P 1'
#
loop_
_entity.id
_entity.type
_entity.pdbx_description
1 polymer ?
#
loop_
_entity_poly.entity_id
_entity_poly.type
_entity_poly.pdbx_seq_one_letter_code
_entity_poly.pdbx_strand_id
1 'polypeptide(L)'
;MVCVPNGAPHCPECPWYGFCEARLQDKIDTIPVKTRAKARRIEERTVFVIRDGEHVALRKRPAKGLLAGLYELPNVSGILEQQEALEYVKNQGFSPIRIQALAPARHIFSHVEWHMHAYVVLVEETTAPKENILFTEAQKAVENYAVPSAFSAYWNAIKMEIKE
;
A
#
# COMPACT_ATOMS: atom_id res chain seq x y z
N MET A 1 -1.94 28.35 9.68
CA MET A 1 -2.74 28.39 8.42
C MET A 1 -4.03 29.14 8.76
N VAL A 2 -4.28 30.26 8.12
CA VAL A 2 -5.37 31.19 8.48
C VAL A 2 -6.66 30.90 7.70
N CYS A 3 -6.54 30.57 6.41
CA CYS A 3 -7.64 30.19 5.56
C CYS A 3 -7.80 28.66 5.51
N VAL A 4 -8.81 28.13 6.18
CA VAL A 4 -9.01 26.69 6.36
C VAL A 4 -10.21 26.23 5.52
N PRO A 5 -10.01 25.45 4.45
CA PRO A 5 -11.11 25.08 3.53
C PRO A 5 -12.17 24.16 4.14
N ASN A 6 -11.88 23.51 5.28
CA ASN A 6 -12.77 22.56 5.94
C ASN A 6 -13.11 22.92 7.40
N GLY A 7 -12.89 24.17 7.79
CA GLY A 7 -13.15 24.67 9.14
C GLY A 7 -13.56 26.14 9.12
N ALA A 8 -13.67 26.75 10.29
CA ALA A 8 -13.90 28.18 10.41
C ALA A 8 -12.60 28.95 10.08
N PRO A 9 -12.54 29.77 9.04
CA PRO A 9 -11.35 30.55 8.74
C PRO A 9 -11.15 31.71 9.72
N HIS A 10 -9.90 31.94 10.12
CA HIS A 10 -9.50 33.06 10.98
C HIS A 10 -9.31 34.33 10.15
N CYS A 11 -10.38 34.84 9.57
CA CYS A 11 -10.35 35.99 8.67
C CYS A 11 -9.72 37.27 9.29
N PRO A 12 -9.95 37.62 10.55
CA PRO A 12 -9.33 38.80 11.17
C PRO A 12 -7.80 38.76 11.22
N GLU A 13 -7.21 37.56 11.26
CA GLU A 13 -5.77 37.35 11.28
C GLU A 13 -5.15 37.20 9.87
N CYS A 14 -6.01 37.23 8.83
CA CYS A 14 -5.58 37.01 7.47
C CYS A 14 -4.92 38.25 6.87
N PRO A 15 -3.69 38.17 6.33
CA PRO A 15 -3.02 39.29 5.67
C PRO A 15 -3.79 39.85 4.47
N TRP A 16 -4.68 39.04 3.87
CA TRP A 16 -5.56 39.45 2.77
C TRP A 16 -6.94 39.94 3.21
N TYR A 17 -7.13 40.15 4.49
CA TYR A 17 -8.44 40.53 5.05
C TYR A 17 -9.12 41.70 4.30
N GLY A 18 -8.36 42.76 4.00
CA GLY A 18 -8.86 43.95 3.29
C GLY A 18 -9.23 43.74 1.81
N PHE A 19 -8.64 42.71 1.17
CA PHE A 19 -8.72 42.50 -0.27
C PHE A 19 -9.41 41.18 -0.65
N CYS A 20 -9.88 40.40 0.36
CA CYS A 20 -10.44 39.08 0.10
C CYS A 20 -11.84 39.21 -0.51
N GLU A 21 -11.97 38.89 -1.79
CA GLU A 21 -13.22 38.87 -2.54
C GLU A 21 -14.30 37.99 -1.88
N ALA A 22 -13.90 36.80 -1.38
CA ALA A 22 -14.83 35.90 -0.72
C ALA A 22 -15.47 36.55 0.54
N ARG A 23 -14.67 37.32 1.28
CA ARG A 23 -15.16 38.07 2.45
C ARG A 23 -16.01 39.25 2.02
N LEU A 24 -15.56 40.04 1.07
CA LEU A 24 -16.27 41.22 0.58
C LEU A 24 -17.65 40.88 -0.02
N GLN A 25 -17.77 39.69 -0.58
CA GLN A 25 -19.00 39.19 -1.20
C GLN A 25 -19.80 38.24 -0.29
N ASP A 26 -19.40 38.09 0.97
CA ASP A 26 -20.03 37.18 1.93
C ASP A 26 -20.14 35.73 1.44
N LYS A 27 -19.07 35.25 0.74
CA LYS A 27 -19.00 33.92 0.14
C LYS A 27 -18.02 33.01 0.82
N ILE A 28 -17.57 33.33 2.04
CA ILE A 28 -16.54 32.55 2.76
C ILE A 28 -16.98 31.09 2.93
N ASP A 29 -18.24 30.85 3.27
CA ASP A 29 -18.78 29.53 3.54
C ASP A 29 -19.05 28.72 2.26
N THR A 30 -19.12 29.41 1.12
CA THR A 30 -19.37 28.77 -0.17
C THR A 30 -18.11 28.48 -0.97
N ILE A 31 -16.97 29.02 -0.55
CA ILE A 31 -15.66 28.87 -1.22
C ILE A 31 -14.69 28.14 -0.30
N PRO A 32 -13.95 27.12 -0.77
CA PRO A 32 -13.97 26.58 -2.13
C PRO A 32 -15.24 25.79 -2.43
N VAL A 33 -15.69 25.84 -3.69
CA VAL A 33 -16.83 25.02 -4.14
C VAL A 33 -16.44 23.54 -4.02
N LYS A 34 -17.05 22.85 -3.04
CA LYS A 34 -16.80 21.44 -2.81
C LYS A 34 -17.64 20.60 -3.77
N THR A 35 -17.02 20.07 -4.79
CA THR A 35 -17.66 19.03 -5.60
C THR A 35 -17.75 17.76 -4.75
N ARG A 36 -18.88 17.03 -4.83
CA ARG A 36 -18.99 15.71 -4.20
C ARG A 36 -17.87 14.83 -4.67
N ALA A 37 -17.04 14.33 -3.74
CA ALA A 37 -16.02 13.37 -4.06
C ALA A 37 -16.68 12.14 -4.71
N LYS A 38 -16.17 11.72 -5.88
CA LYS A 38 -16.58 10.46 -6.49
C LYS A 38 -16.28 9.32 -5.53
N ALA A 39 -17.18 8.34 -5.46
CA ALA A 39 -16.93 7.12 -4.69
C ALA A 39 -15.61 6.48 -5.17
N ARG A 40 -14.79 6.01 -4.22
CA ARG A 40 -13.55 5.30 -4.55
C ARG A 40 -13.88 3.94 -5.14
N ARG A 41 -13.09 3.53 -6.10
CA ARG A 41 -13.13 2.16 -6.61
C ARG A 41 -12.49 1.24 -5.58
N ILE A 42 -13.20 0.22 -5.14
CA ILE A 42 -12.68 -0.82 -4.27
C ILE A 42 -11.96 -1.85 -5.13
N GLU A 43 -10.75 -2.19 -4.76
CA GLU A 43 -9.97 -3.27 -5.36
C GLU A 43 -9.58 -4.27 -4.28
N GLU A 44 -10.03 -5.50 -4.45
CA GLU A 44 -9.61 -6.62 -3.63
C GLU A 44 -8.26 -7.14 -4.11
N ARG A 45 -7.38 -7.46 -3.17
CA ARG A 45 -6.03 -7.96 -3.47
C ARG A 45 -5.61 -9.03 -2.48
N THR A 46 -4.93 -10.04 -3.00
CA THR A 46 -4.21 -11.00 -2.19
C THR A 46 -2.72 -10.67 -2.22
N VAL A 47 -2.13 -10.44 -1.05
CA VAL A 47 -0.74 -10.04 -0.85
C VAL A 47 0.05 -11.20 -0.27
N PHE A 48 1.27 -11.41 -0.76
CA PHE A 48 2.14 -12.49 -0.31
C PHE A 48 3.40 -11.93 0.33
N VAL A 49 3.66 -12.33 1.57
CA VAL A 49 4.94 -12.17 2.24
C VAL A 49 5.71 -13.48 2.05
N ILE A 50 6.44 -13.59 0.94
CA ILE A 50 7.21 -14.79 0.61
C ILE A 50 8.60 -14.66 1.23
N ARG A 51 9.01 -15.65 2.01
CA ARG A 51 10.26 -15.65 2.77
C ARG A 51 10.99 -16.98 2.65
N ASP A 52 12.33 -16.90 2.66
CA ASP A 52 13.24 -18.05 2.83
C ASP A 52 14.13 -17.84 4.08
N GLY A 53 13.55 -17.83 5.27
CA GLY A 53 14.27 -17.44 6.50
C GLY A 53 14.41 -15.90 6.61
N GLU A 54 15.63 -15.37 6.45
CA GLU A 54 15.92 -13.94 6.62
C GLU A 54 15.56 -13.06 5.42
N HIS A 55 15.39 -13.65 4.23
CA HIS A 55 15.09 -12.90 3.02
C HIS A 55 13.58 -12.81 2.76
N VAL A 56 13.19 -11.75 2.08
CA VAL A 56 11.82 -11.52 1.63
C VAL A 56 11.80 -11.19 0.14
N ALA A 57 10.78 -11.67 -0.56
CA ALA A 57 10.56 -11.38 -1.95
C ALA A 57 9.90 -10.01 -2.13
N LEU A 58 10.50 -9.17 -2.95
CA LEU A 58 9.92 -7.93 -3.45
C LEU A 58 9.75 -8.01 -4.97
N ARG A 59 8.73 -7.34 -5.48
CA ARG A 59 8.49 -7.19 -6.91
C ARG A 59 8.59 -5.72 -7.29
N LYS A 60 9.28 -5.40 -8.37
CA LYS A 60 9.30 -4.05 -8.93
C LYS A 60 8.03 -3.81 -9.74
N ARG A 61 7.33 -2.71 -9.46
CA ARG A 61 6.14 -2.33 -10.22
C ARG A 61 6.50 -1.79 -11.60
N PRO A 62 5.58 -1.92 -12.58
CA PRO A 62 5.75 -1.30 -13.89
C PRO A 62 6.02 0.20 -13.80
N ALA A 63 6.66 0.76 -14.82
CA ALA A 63 6.97 2.19 -14.89
C ALA A 63 5.75 3.11 -15.07
N LYS A 64 4.54 2.54 -15.22
CA LYS A 64 3.28 3.29 -15.38
C LYS A 64 2.21 2.76 -14.43
N GLY A 65 1.27 3.64 -14.05
CA GLY A 65 0.14 3.31 -13.17
C GLY A 65 0.36 3.70 -11.71
N LEU A 66 -0.54 3.24 -10.84
CA LEU A 66 -0.48 3.53 -9.40
C LEU A 66 0.81 2.98 -8.80
N LEU A 67 1.55 3.82 -8.04
CA LEU A 67 2.82 3.47 -7.38
C LEU A 67 3.91 3.00 -8.38
N ALA A 68 3.96 3.57 -9.58
CA ALA A 68 4.87 3.20 -10.65
C ALA A 68 6.35 3.22 -10.21
N GLY A 69 7.10 2.19 -10.60
CA GLY A 69 8.53 2.08 -10.36
C GLY A 69 8.95 1.75 -8.92
N LEU A 70 8.02 1.76 -7.96
CA LEU A 70 8.29 1.37 -6.57
C LEU A 70 8.37 -0.16 -6.44
N TYR A 71 8.91 -0.61 -5.32
CA TYR A 71 8.89 -2.03 -4.96
C TYR A 71 7.62 -2.34 -4.17
N GLU A 72 7.13 -3.57 -4.28
CA GLU A 72 5.94 -4.05 -3.57
C GLU A 72 6.10 -5.48 -3.12
N LEU A 73 5.30 -5.90 -2.14
CA LEU A 73 5.10 -7.31 -1.88
C LEU A 73 4.40 -7.94 -3.08
N PRO A 74 4.78 -9.16 -3.53
CA PRO A 74 4.04 -9.87 -4.56
C PRO A 74 2.55 -9.90 -4.25
N ASN A 75 1.72 -9.55 -5.21
CA ASN A 75 0.27 -9.51 -5.01
C ASN A 75 -0.47 -9.75 -6.32
N VAL A 76 -1.72 -10.16 -6.21
CA VAL A 76 -2.66 -10.34 -7.33
C VAL A 76 -3.99 -9.67 -7.03
N SER A 77 -4.76 -9.39 -8.07
CA SER A 77 -6.13 -8.89 -7.93
C SER A 77 -7.05 -10.04 -7.51
N GLY A 78 -8.02 -9.71 -6.67
CA GLY A 78 -8.98 -10.66 -6.11
C GLY A 78 -8.51 -11.30 -4.81
N ILE A 79 -9.41 -12.04 -4.21
CA ILE A 79 -9.19 -12.80 -2.98
C ILE A 79 -8.93 -14.25 -3.39
N LEU A 80 -7.75 -14.76 -3.04
CA LEU A 80 -7.40 -16.16 -3.22
C LEU A 80 -7.56 -16.91 -1.89
N GLU A 81 -8.17 -18.08 -1.97
CA GLU A 81 -8.16 -19.03 -0.87
C GLU A 81 -6.75 -19.65 -0.70
N GLN A 82 -6.52 -20.27 0.46
CA GLN A 82 -5.20 -20.79 0.81
C GLN A 82 -4.61 -21.75 -0.23
N GLN A 83 -5.44 -22.60 -0.85
CA GLN A 83 -5.00 -23.54 -1.87
C GLN A 83 -4.56 -22.80 -3.15
N GLU A 84 -5.35 -21.85 -3.60
CA GLU A 84 -5.07 -21.02 -4.77
C GLU A 84 -3.80 -20.16 -4.53
N ALA A 85 -3.66 -19.66 -3.30
CA ALA A 85 -2.48 -18.91 -2.88
C ALA A 85 -1.20 -19.75 -2.96
N LEU A 86 -1.24 -21.03 -2.54
CA LEU A 86 -0.14 -21.97 -2.69
C LEU A 86 0.20 -22.23 -4.14
N GLU A 87 -0.80 -22.45 -4.99
CA GLU A 87 -0.62 -22.65 -6.42
C GLU A 87 0.00 -21.43 -7.09
N TYR A 88 -0.46 -20.23 -6.72
CA TYR A 88 0.15 -18.99 -7.20
C TYR A 88 1.63 -18.93 -6.87
N VAL A 89 2.02 -19.20 -5.63
CA VAL A 89 3.42 -19.16 -5.18
C VAL A 89 4.27 -20.19 -5.92
N LYS A 90 3.75 -21.43 -6.12
CA LYS A 90 4.40 -22.47 -6.93
C LYS A 90 4.59 -22.01 -8.38
N ASN A 91 3.58 -21.38 -8.98
CA ASN A 91 3.65 -20.85 -10.34
C ASN A 91 4.65 -19.69 -10.49
N GLN A 92 4.93 -18.98 -9.40
CA GLN A 92 6.03 -18.02 -9.33
C GLN A 92 7.41 -18.69 -9.21
N GLY A 93 7.49 -20.03 -9.13
CA GLY A 93 8.72 -20.83 -9.12
C GLY A 93 9.30 -21.01 -7.73
N PHE A 94 8.52 -20.82 -6.70
CA PHE A 94 8.92 -21.10 -5.33
C PHE A 94 8.44 -22.48 -4.88
N SER A 95 9.15 -23.05 -3.90
CA SER A 95 8.78 -24.31 -3.23
C SER A 95 8.22 -23.97 -1.84
N PRO A 96 6.89 -23.78 -1.68
CA PRO A 96 6.32 -23.42 -0.39
C PRO A 96 6.41 -24.59 0.60
N ILE A 97 6.94 -24.30 1.80
CA ILE A 97 7.02 -25.22 2.95
C ILE A 97 5.80 -25.02 3.86
N ARG A 98 5.46 -23.75 4.13
CA ARG A 98 4.39 -23.39 5.07
C ARG A 98 3.67 -22.15 4.56
N ILE A 99 2.36 -22.10 4.77
CA ILE A 99 1.54 -20.91 4.52
C ILE A 99 0.69 -20.60 5.74
N GLN A 100 0.55 -19.33 6.07
CA GLN A 100 -0.28 -18.84 7.14
C GLN A 100 -0.99 -17.56 6.72
N ALA A 101 -2.30 -17.48 6.95
CA ALA A 101 -3.06 -16.26 6.73
C ALA A 101 -2.66 -15.16 7.72
N LEU A 102 -2.57 -13.93 7.25
CA LEU A 102 -2.39 -12.73 8.04
C LEU A 102 -3.70 -11.97 8.20
N ALA A 103 -3.76 -11.07 9.16
CA ALA A 103 -4.91 -10.20 9.32
C ALA A 103 -5.15 -9.37 8.05
N PRO A 104 -6.41 -9.24 7.59
CA PRO A 104 -6.73 -8.40 6.46
C PRO A 104 -6.40 -6.93 6.76
N ALA A 105 -6.06 -6.18 5.74
CA ALA A 105 -5.76 -4.77 5.87
C ALA A 105 -6.44 -3.94 4.77
N ARG A 106 -6.58 -2.66 5.02
CA ARG A 106 -7.17 -1.71 4.08
C ARG A 106 -6.26 -0.52 3.91
N HIS A 107 -6.09 -0.07 2.66
CA HIS A 107 -5.37 1.15 2.36
C HIS A 107 -6.16 2.04 1.40
N ILE A 108 -6.22 3.33 1.71
CA ILE A 108 -7.03 4.31 0.97
C ILE A 108 -6.11 5.24 0.19
N PHE A 109 -6.24 5.21 -1.14
CA PHE A 109 -5.66 6.19 -2.05
C PHE A 109 -6.71 7.25 -2.43
N SER A 110 -6.32 8.25 -3.20
CA SER A 110 -7.24 9.31 -3.62
C SER A 110 -8.47 8.79 -4.39
N HIS A 111 -8.29 7.81 -5.27
CA HIS A 111 -9.33 7.31 -6.18
C HIS A 111 -9.64 5.83 -6.05
N VAL A 112 -8.81 5.10 -5.29
CA VAL A 112 -8.89 3.65 -5.13
C VAL A 112 -8.74 3.32 -3.66
N GLU A 113 -9.42 2.28 -3.21
CA GLU A 113 -9.28 1.69 -1.90
C GLU A 113 -8.94 0.21 -2.07
N TRP A 114 -7.81 -0.21 -1.49
CA TRP A 114 -7.41 -1.62 -1.49
C TRP A 114 -7.92 -2.32 -0.24
N HIS A 115 -8.65 -3.41 -0.45
CA HIS A 115 -8.97 -4.39 0.56
C HIS A 115 -8.04 -5.58 0.37
N MET A 116 -7.14 -5.78 1.31
CA MET A 116 -6.05 -6.74 1.17
C MET A 116 -6.25 -7.93 2.11
N HIS A 117 -6.22 -9.12 1.53
CA HIS A 117 -5.98 -10.38 2.21
C HIS A 117 -4.51 -10.74 2.05
N ALA A 118 -3.89 -11.34 3.04
CA ALA A 118 -2.48 -11.63 2.94
C ALA A 118 -2.12 -12.98 3.53
N TYR A 119 -1.07 -13.55 2.96
CA TYR A 119 -0.45 -14.78 3.44
C TYR A 119 1.05 -14.55 3.65
N VAL A 120 1.59 -15.07 4.75
CA VAL A 120 3.02 -15.33 4.87
C VAL A 120 3.29 -16.72 4.35
N VAL A 121 4.25 -16.84 3.47
CA VAL A 121 4.64 -18.12 2.84
C VAL A 121 6.13 -18.33 3.06
N LEU A 122 6.46 -19.36 3.82
CA LEU A 122 7.82 -19.84 3.96
C LEU A 122 8.12 -20.72 2.76
N VAL A 123 9.21 -20.46 2.06
CA VAL A 123 9.69 -21.22 0.91
C VAL A 123 11.07 -21.80 1.18
N GLU A 124 11.44 -22.84 0.42
CA GLU A 124 12.82 -23.32 0.40
C GLU A 124 13.77 -22.24 -0.12
N GLU A 125 15.02 -22.29 0.32
CA GLU A 125 16.06 -21.38 -0.13
C GLU A 125 16.14 -21.37 -1.66
N THR A 126 16.01 -20.20 -2.25
CA THR A 126 15.89 -20.05 -3.69
C THR A 126 17.20 -19.53 -4.28
N THR A 127 17.87 -20.35 -5.08
CA THR A 127 19.12 -19.99 -5.78
C THR A 127 18.91 -19.19 -7.07
N ALA A 128 17.68 -19.17 -7.61
CA ALA A 128 17.35 -18.47 -8.85
C ALA A 128 16.00 -17.77 -8.77
N PRO A 129 15.96 -16.48 -8.37
CA PRO A 129 14.73 -15.70 -8.40
C PRO A 129 14.24 -15.55 -9.85
N LYS A 130 12.90 -15.55 -10.04
CA LYS A 130 12.28 -15.27 -11.34
C LYS A 130 12.45 -13.81 -11.74
N GLU A 131 12.33 -13.54 -13.05
CA GLU A 131 12.27 -12.19 -13.57
C GLU A 131 11.30 -11.32 -12.76
N ASN A 132 11.74 -10.13 -12.40
CA ASN A 132 11.01 -9.12 -11.61
C ASN A 132 10.82 -9.42 -10.11
N ILE A 133 11.36 -10.50 -9.57
CA ILE A 133 11.35 -10.74 -8.11
C ILE A 133 12.77 -10.61 -7.57
N LEU A 134 12.92 -9.75 -6.59
CA LEU A 134 14.14 -9.51 -5.83
C LEU A 134 13.99 -10.18 -4.46
N PHE A 135 14.91 -11.07 -4.12
CA PHE A 135 15.08 -11.58 -2.77
C PHE A 135 16.13 -10.74 -2.04
N THR A 136 15.76 -10.19 -0.90
CA THR A 136 16.66 -9.35 -0.10
C THR A 136 16.39 -9.58 1.37
N GLU A 137 17.42 -9.37 2.20
CA GLU A 137 17.25 -9.42 3.65
C GLU A 137 16.06 -8.55 4.10
N ALA A 138 15.26 -9.05 5.01
CA ALA A 138 14.04 -8.38 5.48
C ALA A 138 14.31 -6.95 6.00
N GLN A 139 15.44 -6.74 6.67
CA GLN A 139 15.83 -5.42 7.15
C GLN A 139 16.18 -4.49 5.99
N LYS A 140 16.97 -4.94 5.02
CA LYS A 140 17.33 -4.17 3.82
C LYS A 140 16.10 -3.88 2.94
N ALA A 141 15.12 -4.78 2.93
CA ALA A 141 13.86 -4.56 2.20
C ALA A 141 13.14 -3.29 2.66
N VAL A 142 13.17 -3.00 3.95
CA VAL A 142 12.50 -1.82 4.54
C VAL A 142 13.36 -0.56 4.40
N GLU A 143 14.69 -0.68 4.51
CA GLU A 143 15.60 0.47 4.55
C GLU A 143 16.00 0.96 3.16
N ASN A 144 16.25 0.04 2.23
CA ASN A 144 16.89 0.36 0.93
C ASN A 144 15.91 0.40 -0.24
N TYR A 145 14.70 -0.14 -0.06
CA TYR A 145 13.72 -0.20 -1.14
C TYR A 145 12.50 0.66 -0.81
N ALA A 146 12.08 1.47 -1.77
CA ALA A 146 10.90 2.30 -1.64
C ALA A 146 9.63 1.46 -1.75
N VAL A 147 9.25 0.80 -0.65
CA VAL A 147 8.01 0.03 -0.53
C VAL A 147 6.90 0.94 0.01
N PRO A 148 5.75 1.05 -0.68
CA PRO A 148 4.66 1.92 -0.28
C PRO A 148 4.10 1.61 1.10
N SER A 149 3.67 2.65 1.82
CA SER A 149 2.98 2.53 3.10
C SER A 149 1.69 1.70 3.05
N ALA A 150 1.14 1.46 1.85
CA ALA A 150 0.03 0.55 1.65
C ALA A 150 0.27 -0.86 2.21
N PHE A 151 1.54 -1.29 2.25
CA PHE A 151 1.95 -2.60 2.78
C PHE A 151 2.42 -2.56 4.24
N SER A 152 2.33 -1.40 4.90
CA SER A 152 2.84 -1.23 6.29
C SER A 152 2.20 -2.17 7.30
N ALA A 153 0.95 -2.58 7.09
CA ALA A 153 0.27 -3.55 7.93
C ALA A 153 1.00 -4.92 7.99
N TYR A 154 1.83 -5.22 7.00
CA TYR A 154 2.54 -6.50 6.89
C TYR A 154 4.03 -6.41 7.25
N TRP A 155 4.52 -5.22 7.69
CA TRP A 155 5.92 -5.05 8.09
C TRP A 155 6.35 -5.96 9.22
N ASN A 156 5.46 -6.23 10.17
CA ASN A 156 5.76 -7.17 11.26
C ASN A 156 5.98 -8.58 10.73
N ALA A 157 5.17 -9.04 9.77
CA ALA A 157 5.36 -10.35 9.16
C ALA A 157 6.65 -10.44 8.34
N ILE A 158 7.13 -9.31 7.79
CA ILE A 158 8.45 -9.23 7.13
C ILE A 158 9.59 -9.36 8.15
N LYS A 159 9.45 -8.73 9.32
CA LYS A 159 10.49 -8.67 10.36
C LYS A 159 10.46 -9.83 11.35
N MET A 160 9.36 -10.57 11.43
CA MET A 160 9.25 -11.69 12.37
C MET A 160 10.26 -12.78 12.01
N GLU A 161 11.14 -13.11 12.96
CA GLU A 161 11.82 -14.40 12.95
C GLU A 161 10.76 -15.50 13.00
N ILE A 162 10.82 -16.43 12.07
CA ILE A 162 9.96 -17.60 12.10
C ILE A 162 10.50 -18.44 13.27
N LYS A 163 9.88 -18.32 14.43
CA LYS A 163 10.10 -19.28 15.52
C LYS A 163 9.64 -20.63 15.00
N GLU A 164 10.58 -21.58 15.00
CA GLU A 164 10.37 -23.00 14.74
C GLU A 164 9.24 -23.59 15.61
#